data_5916aac0858fd82c620cbd8d74186599
#
_entry.id   5916aac0858fd82c620cbd8d74186599
#
_cell.length_a   1.000
_cell.length_b   1.000
_cell.length_c   1.000
_cell.angle_alpha   90.00
_cell.angle_beta   90.00
_cell.angle_gamma   90.00
#
_symmetry.space_group_name_H-M   'P 1'
#
loop_
_entity.id
_entity.type
_entity.pdbx_description
1 polymer ?
#
loop_
_entity_poly.entity_id
_entity_poly.type
_entity_poly.pdbx_seq_one_letter_code
_entity_poly.pdbx_strand_id
1 'polypeptide(L)'
;MSKLRLLKTGHGDLCLAEFNPYRTILPSGKVVYEPPTYRETLPNGASYLVLDDDPHSIGDNFPATRVPPGYVFLMGDNRDHSADSRFPAGTYENGLGGPVPLANVGGRAEFLTFSLDGSEHWWNPVSWWKALRPGRAWTSLRPEIRGKAKHG
;
A
#
# COMPACT_ATOMS: atom_id res chain seq x y z
N MET A 1 3.87 8.61 15.40
CA MET A 1 3.29 8.43 14.04
C MET A 1 4.35 8.77 13.02
N SER A 2 4.68 7.88 12.11
CA SER A 2 5.46 8.23 10.94
C SER A 2 4.50 8.62 9.81
N LYS A 3 4.84 9.63 9.02
CA LYS A 3 4.05 10.04 7.85
C LYS A 3 4.73 9.52 6.58
N LEU A 4 3.96 8.92 5.69
CA LEU A 4 4.43 8.59 4.35
C LEU A 4 4.36 9.86 3.49
N ARG A 5 5.48 10.22 2.87
CA ARG A 5 5.54 11.35 1.96
C ARG A 5 5.45 10.86 0.52
N LEU A 6 4.33 11.15 -0.13
CA LEU A 6 4.10 10.89 -1.54
C LEU A 6 4.44 12.16 -2.34
N LEU A 7 5.30 12.02 -3.34
CA LEU A 7 5.74 13.13 -4.18
C LEU A 7 4.94 13.11 -5.49
N LYS A 8 4.18 14.18 -5.76
CA LYS A 8 3.57 14.38 -7.08
C LYS A 8 4.63 14.93 -8.03
N THR A 9 4.91 14.20 -9.10
CA THR A 9 5.89 14.58 -10.12
C THR A 9 5.30 14.73 -11.53
N GLY A 10 3.96 14.73 -11.67
CA GLY A 10 3.31 14.84 -13.00
C GLY A 10 1.81 15.10 -12.95
N HIS A 11 1.18 15.17 -14.12
CA HIS A 11 -0.24 15.48 -14.33
C HIS A 11 -1.15 14.23 -14.25
N GLY A 12 -1.02 13.40 -13.25
CA GLY A 12 -1.87 12.25 -13.01
C GLY A 12 -2.75 12.44 -11.78
N ASP A 13 -3.87 13.17 -11.91
CA ASP A 13 -4.70 13.54 -10.76
C ASP A 13 -5.60 12.41 -10.24
N LEU A 14 -5.85 11.37 -11.03
CA LEU A 14 -6.84 10.32 -10.71
C LEU A 14 -6.42 9.38 -9.56
N CYS A 15 -5.13 9.11 -9.40
CA CYS A 15 -4.66 8.19 -8.35
C CYS A 15 -4.37 8.84 -6.99
N LEU A 16 -4.49 10.18 -6.90
CA LEU A 16 -4.13 10.94 -5.69
C LEU A 16 -5.30 11.73 -5.11
N ALA A 17 -6.49 11.64 -5.69
CA ALA A 17 -7.67 12.38 -5.22
C ALA A 17 -8.03 12.03 -3.77
N GLU A 18 -7.89 10.78 -3.37
CA GLU A 18 -8.11 10.29 -2.00
C GLU A 18 -7.15 10.92 -0.98
N PHE A 19 -5.95 11.32 -1.42
CA PHE A 19 -4.95 11.95 -0.56
C PHE A 19 -4.97 13.48 -0.57
N ASN A 20 -5.93 14.11 -1.26
CA ASN A 20 -6.05 15.58 -1.30
C ASN A 20 -6.13 16.24 0.10
N PRO A 21 -6.79 15.66 1.12
CA PRO A 21 -6.77 16.21 2.47
C PRO A 21 -5.36 16.34 3.08
N TYR A 22 -4.41 15.53 2.62
CA TYR A 22 -3.03 15.47 3.12
C TYR A 22 -2.03 16.20 2.20
N ARG A 23 -2.55 17.00 1.26
CA ARG A 23 -1.75 17.74 0.31
C ARG A 23 -1.05 18.93 0.97
N THR A 24 0.26 19.01 0.81
CA THR A 24 1.09 20.12 1.28
C THR A 24 1.94 20.66 0.15
N ILE A 25 2.10 21.99 0.08
CA ILE A 25 3.03 22.65 -0.85
C ILE A 25 4.26 23.07 -0.06
N LEU A 26 5.40 22.50 -0.42
CA LEU A 26 6.68 22.90 0.18
C LEU A 26 7.11 24.31 -0.28
N PRO A 27 8.02 24.99 0.46
CA PRO A 27 8.55 26.30 0.05
C PRO A 27 9.20 26.30 -1.34
N SER A 28 9.65 25.14 -1.82
CA SER A 28 10.17 24.95 -3.18
C SER A 28 9.10 24.90 -4.28
N GLY A 29 7.81 25.08 -3.94
CA GLY A 29 6.68 24.90 -4.86
C GLY A 29 6.31 23.44 -5.13
N LYS A 30 7.04 22.48 -4.58
CA LYS A 30 6.79 21.05 -4.78
C LYS A 30 5.57 20.59 -3.96
N VAL A 31 4.64 19.89 -4.63
CA VAL A 31 3.49 19.27 -3.98
C VAL A 31 3.91 17.91 -3.38
N VAL A 32 3.55 17.70 -2.12
CA VAL A 32 3.72 16.42 -1.41
C VAL A 32 2.42 16.04 -0.75
N TYR A 33 2.21 14.74 -0.55
CA TYR A 33 1.07 14.17 0.17
C TYR A 33 1.61 13.44 1.40
N GLU A 34 1.06 13.72 2.57
CA GLU A 34 1.53 13.19 3.86
C GLU A 34 0.38 12.52 4.65
N PRO A 35 -0.23 11.44 4.10
CA PRO A 35 -1.29 10.74 4.81
C PRO A 35 -0.75 10.09 6.10
N PRO A 36 -1.62 9.87 7.10
CA PRO A 36 -1.26 9.13 8.30
C PRO A 36 -0.72 7.75 7.94
N THR A 37 0.40 7.39 8.55
CA THR A 37 1.09 6.13 8.30
C THR A 37 1.47 5.50 9.63
N TYR A 38 1.16 4.24 9.78
CA TYR A 38 1.44 3.48 10.98
C TYR A 38 2.41 2.34 10.66
N ARG A 39 3.22 1.98 11.64
CA ARG A 39 4.06 0.79 11.56
C ARG A 39 3.35 -0.33 12.29
N GLU A 40 2.96 -1.34 11.57
CA GLU A 40 2.43 -2.57 12.13
C GLU A 40 3.54 -3.58 12.33
N THR A 41 3.50 -4.31 13.45
CA THR A 41 4.47 -5.36 13.76
C THR A 41 3.71 -6.61 14.15
N LEU A 42 3.95 -7.68 13.41
CA LEU A 42 3.35 -8.99 13.66
C LEU A 42 4.05 -9.71 14.82
N PRO A 43 3.41 -10.71 15.46
CA PRO A 43 4.01 -11.49 16.56
C PRO A 43 5.34 -12.18 16.19
N ASN A 44 5.56 -12.48 14.91
CA ASN A 44 6.82 -13.06 14.43
C ASN A 44 7.94 -12.02 14.21
N GLY A 45 7.70 -10.74 14.57
CA GLY A 45 8.65 -9.64 14.43
C GLY A 45 8.68 -9.01 13.03
N ALA A 46 7.91 -9.49 12.07
CA ALA A 46 7.78 -8.85 10.77
C ALA A 46 7.09 -7.48 10.91
N SER A 47 7.62 -6.46 10.26
CA SER A 47 7.16 -5.09 10.40
C SER A 47 7.05 -4.42 9.03
N TYR A 48 5.96 -3.67 8.83
CA TYR A 48 5.67 -2.95 7.59
C TYR A 48 4.87 -1.67 7.87
N LEU A 49 4.76 -0.81 6.88
CA LEU A 49 3.98 0.42 6.97
C LEU A 49 2.60 0.22 6.36
N VAL A 50 1.59 0.80 6.99
CA VAL A 50 0.21 0.85 6.51
C VAL A 50 -0.29 2.28 6.52
N LEU A 51 -1.16 2.61 5.57
CA LEU A 51 -1.93 3.84 5.54
C LEU A 51 -3.25 3.58 6.25
N ASP A 52 -3.67 4.55 7.07
CA ASP A 52 -4.89 4.48 7.86
C ASP A 52 -5.27 5.92 8.18
N ASP A 53 -6.23 6.44 7.46
CA ASP A 53 -6.56 7.87 7.45
C ASP A 53 -7.95 8.20 8.02
N ASP A 54 -8.83 7.20 8.14
CA ASP A 54 -10.14 7.33 8.81
C ASP A 54 -10.18 6.51 10.11
N PRO A 55 -10.05 7.13 11.29
CA PRO A 55 -10.07 6.41 12.57
C PRO A 55 -11.45 5.82 12.93
N HIS A 56 -12.46 5.97 12.09
CA HIS A 56 -13.81 5.45 12.25
C HIS A 56 -14.18 4.47 11.13
N SER A 57 -13.23 4.02 10.35
CA SER A 57 -13.45 3.05 9.29
C SER A 57 -14.07 1.76 9.83
N ILE A 58 -15.03 1.20 9.10
CA ILE A 58 -15.70 -0.07 9.44
C ILE A 58 -14.68 -1.20 9.61
N GLY A 59 -13.55 -1.12 8.87
CA GLY A 59 -12.49 -2.13 8.91
C GLY A 59 -11.60 -2.11 10.16
N ASP A 60 -11.61 -1.01 10.96
CA ASP A 60 -10.67 -0.83 12.08
C ASP A 60 -10.96 -1.76 13.26
N ASN A 61 -12.24 -2.03 13.49
CA ASN A 61 -12.71 -2.85 14.59
C ASN A 61 -13.11 -4.26 14.14
N PHE A 62 -12.37 -4.84 13.21
CA PHE A 62 -12.65 -6.18 12.73
C PHE A 62 -12.48 -7.21 13.86
N PRO A 63 -13.49 -8.07 14.11
CA PRO A 63 -13.44 -9.03 15.21
C PRO A 63 -12.35 -10.08 15.00
N ALA A 64 -11.80 -10.59 16.11
CA ALA A 64 -10.83 -11.67 16.07
C ALA A 64 -11.38 -12.87 15.29
N THR A 65 -10.70 -13.24 14.22
CA THR A 65 -11.12 -14.30 13.31
C THR A 65 -10.06 -15.38 13.20
N ARG A 66 -10.48 -16.63 13.31
CA ARG A 66 -9.59 -17.77 13.09
C ARG A 66 -9.49 -18.06 11.60
N VAL A 67 -8.28 -18.00 11.05
CA VAL A 67 -7.99 -18.41 9.68
C VAL A 67 -7.87 -19.95 9.63
N PRO A 68 -8.70 -20.67 8.84
CA PRO A 68 -8.61 -22.13 8.74
C PRO A 68 -7.29 -22.58 8.11
N PRO A 69 -6.84 -23.82 8.37
CA PRO A 69 -5.72 -24.41 7.62
C PRO A 69 -5.97 -24.36 6.10
N GLY A 70 -4.95 -24.01 5.32
CA GLY A 70 -5.06 -23.88 3.86
C GLY A 70 -5.70 -22.58 3.37
N TYR A 71 -5.92 -21.62 4.26
CA TYR A 71 -6.43 -20.28 3.94
C TYR A 71 -5.46 -19.19 4.36
N VAL A 72 -5.60 -18.02 3.76
CA VAL A 72 -4.92 -16.77 4.15
C VAL A 72 -5.96 -15.69 4.38
N PHE A 73 -5.65 -14.75 5.29
CA PHE A 73 -6.42 -13.54 5.49
C PHE A 73 -5.64 -12.38 4.89
N LEU A 74 -6.19 -11.78 3.84
CA LEU A 74 -5.55 -10.73 3.08
C LEU A 74 -6.04 -9.37 3.56
N MET A 75 -5.13 -8.45 3.80
CA MET A 75 -5.42 -7.06 4.16
C MET A 75 -4.59 -6.12 3.29
N GLY A 76 -5.22 -5.07 2.78
CA GLY A 76 -4.52 -4.04 2.04
C GLY A 76 -3.62 -3.21 2.96
N ASP A 77 -2.56 -2.66 2.40
CA ASP A 77 -1.66 -1.71 3.07
C ASP A 77 -2.29 -0.32 3.23
N ASN A 78 -3.22 0.06 2.35
CA ASN A 78 -4.13 1.18 2.55
C ASN A 78 -5.42 0.67 3.21
N ARG A 79 -5.49 0.77 4.54
CA ARG A 79 -6.51 0.13 5.38
C ARG A 79 -7.92 0.58 5.05
N ASP A 80 -8.12 1.85 4.77
CA ASP A 80 -9.44 2.45 4.53
C ASP A 80 -9.91 2.32 3.08
N HIS A 81 -8.97 2.12 2.16
CA HIS A 81 -9.24 2.04 0.73
C HIS A 81 -8.90 0.66 0.14
N SER A 82 -9.14 -0.41 0.90
CA SER A 82 -8.90 -1.78 0.47
C SER A 82 -10.16 -2.64 0.58
N ALA A 83 -10.58 -3.21 -0.55
CA ALA A 83 -11.63 -4.21 -0.62
C ALA A 83 -11.05 -5.61 -0.30
N ASP A 84 -10.79 -5.89 0.96
CA ASP A 84 -10.03 -7.06 1.39
C ASP A 84 -10.83 -8.08 2.22
N SER A 85 -10.17 -8.99 2.93
CA SER A 85 -10.82 -10.04 3.70
C SER A 85 -11.68 -9.56 4.88
N ARG A 86 -11.56 -8.31 5.28
CA ARG A 86 -12.39 -7.70 6.34
C ARG A 86 -13.82 -7.44 5.89
N PHE A 87 -14.04 -7.30 4.58
CA PHE A 87 -15.32 -6.87 4.02
C PHE A 87 -16.04 -8.01 3.30
N PRO A 88 -17.40 -8.05 3.37
CA PRO A 88 -18.21 -9.07 2.71
C PRO A 88 -18.05 -9.03 1.19
N ALA A 89 -18.08 -10.20 0.56
CA ALA A 89 -18.12 -10.31 -0.90
C ALA A 89 -19.49 -9.88 -1.44
N GLY A 90 -19.52 -9.23 -2.61
CA GLY A 90 -20.75 -8.85 -3.29
C GLY A 90 -21.54 -7.71 -2.63
N THR A 91 -20.96 -7.03 -1.65
CA THR A 91 -21.52 -5.81 -1.05
C THR A 91 -20.94 -4.56 -1.72
N TYR A 92 -21.33 -3.39 -1.23
CA TYR A 92 -20.85 -2.09 -1.73
C TYR A 92 -19.32 -1.97 -1.64
N GLU A 93 -18.71 -2.48 -0.56
CA GLU A 93 -17.25 -2.53 -0.39
C GLU A 93 -16.56 -3.56 -1.29
N ASN A 94 -17.33 -4.49 -1.87
CA ASN A 94 -16.85 -5.52 -2.80
C ASN A 94 -15.61 -6.29 -2.29
N GLY A 95 -15.61 -6.62 -0.99
CA GLY A 95 -14.51 -7.31 -0.31
C GLY A 95 -14.37 -8.78 -0.70
N LEU A 96 -13.41 -9.46 -0.08
CA LEU A 96 -13.11 -10.87 -0.36
C LEU A 96 -14.01 -11.85 0.40
N GLY A 97 -14.82 -11.39 1.34
CA GLY A 97 -15.78 -12.24 2.09
C GLY A 97 -15.12 -13.10 3.17
N GLY A 98 -13.96 -12.72 3.68
CA GLY A 98 -13.22 -13.47 4.69
C GLY A 98 -11.96 -14.15 4.19
N PRO A 99 -11.49 -15.24 4.84
CA PRO A 99 -10.29 -15.96 4.44
C PRO A 99 -10.38 -16.54 3.03
N VAL A 100 -9.29 -16.41 2.27
CA VAL A 100 -9.17 -16.86 0.88
C VAL A 100 -8.40 -18.19 0.84
N PRO A 101 -8.86 -19.21 0.07
CA PRO A 101 -8.11 -20.45 -0.10
C PRO A 101 -6.70 -20.20 -0.61
N LEU A 102 -5.70 -20.82 -0.02
CA LEU A 102 -4.30 -20.69 -0.44
C LEU A 102 -4.09 -21.12 -1.90
N ALA A 103 -4.91 -22.04 -2.40
CA ALA A 103 -4.90 -22.47 -3.80
C ALA A 103 -5.23 -21.33 -4.78
N ASN A 104 -5.92 -20.28 -4.32
CA ASN A 104 -6.25 -19.09 -5.13
C ASN A 104 -5.13 -18.04 -5.12
N VAL A 105 -4.07 -18.25 -4.33
CA VAL A 105 -2.91 -17.34 -4.25
C VAL A 105 -1.90 -17.75 -5.31
N GLY A 106 -1.83 -17.00 -6.39
CA GLY A 106 -0.90 -17.28 -7.50
C GLY A 106 0.58 -17.05 -7.16
N GLY A 107 0.87 -16.23 -6.14
CA GLY A 107 2.24 -15.96 -5.71
C GLY A 107 2.33 -14.73 -4.81
N ARG A 108 3.54 -14.42 -4.36
CA ARG A 108 3.86 -13.25 -3.57
C ARG A 108 4.73 -12.29 -4.38
N ALA A 109 4.38 -11.01 -4.35
CA ALA A 109 5.26 -9.98 -4.90
C ALA A 109 6.51 -9.85 -4.02
N GLU A 110 7.70 -9.97 -4.62
CA GLU A 110 8.99 -9.97 -3.91
C GLU A 110 9.71 -8.62 -4.03
N PHE A 111 9.59 -7.98 -5.18
CA PHE A 111 10.24 -6.70 -5.43
C PHE A 111 9.54 -5.92 -6.54
N LEU A 112 9.75 -4.59 -6.54
CA LEU A 112 9.34 -3.71 -7.61
C LEU A 112 10.44 -3.65 -8.67
N THR A 113 10.09 -3.88 -9.94
CA THR A 113 11.02 -3.71 -11.06
C THR A 113 11.18 -2.25 -11.44
N PHE A 114 10.07 -1.52 -11.49
CA PHE A 114 10.04 -0.08 -11.76
C PHE A 114 8.74 0.53 -11.18
N SER A 115 8.70 1.83 -11.07
CA SER A 115 7.51 2.58 -10.67
C SER A 115 7.41 3.85 -11.49
N LEU A 116 6.24 4.09 -12.07
CA LEU A 116 5.93 5.30 -12.83
C LEU A 116 5.16 6.28 -11.95
N ASP A 117 5.19 7.55 -12.29
CA ASP A 117 4.52 8.61 -11.54
C ASP A 117 3.13 8.98 -12.10
N GLY A 118 2.70 8.31 -13.17
CA GLY A 118 1.42 8.54 -13.84
C GLY A 118 1.45 9.67 -14.88
N SER A 119 2.63 10.20 -15.21
CA SER A 119 2.79 11.23 -16.24
C SER A 119 3.10 10.68 -17.63
N GLU A 120 3.21 9.36 -17.73
CA GLU A 120 3.48 8.66 -18.99
C GLU A 120 2.29 8.69 -19.95
N HIS A 121 2.61 8.70 -21.25
CA HIS A 121 1.65 8.50 -22.33
C HIS A 121 1.94 7.19 -23.05
N TRP A 122 0.94 6.32 -23.20
CA TRP A 122 1.11 4.96 -23.72
C TRP A 122 1.76 4.90 -25.11
N TRP A 123 1.58 5.94 -25.95
CA TRP A 123 2.15 6.04 -27.31
C TRP A 123 3.54 6.72 -27.37
N ASN A 124 4.07 7.19 -26.24
CA ASN A 124 5.34 7.91 -26.20
C ASN A 124 6.35 7.26 -25.26
N PRO A 125 7.27 6.42 -25.77
CA PRO A 125 8.26 5.73 -24.93
C PRO A 125 9.17 6.67 -24.13
N VAL A 126 9.43 7.87 -24.66
CA VAL A 126 10.27 8.88 -23.96
C VAL A 126 9.57 9.38 -22.69
N SER A 127 8.22 9.47 -22.71
CA SER A 127 7.47 9.85 -21.52
C SER A 127 7.58 8.83 -20.41
N TRP A 128 7.66 7.53 -20.74
CA TRP A 128 7.85 6.45 -19.75
C TRP A 128 9.17 6.59 -19.03
N TRP A 129 10.23 6.90 -19.77
CA TRP A 129 11.54 7.11 -19.17
C TRP A 129 11.57 8.31 -18.22
N LYS A 130 10.87 9.39 -18.58
CA LYS A 130 10.75 10.58 -17.73
C LYS A 130 9.85 10.38 -16.51
N ALA A 131 8.84 9.50 -16.63
CA ALA A 131 7.90 9.16 -15.57
C ALA A 131 8.49 8.15 -14.54
N LEU A 132 9.67 7.57 -14.79
CA LEU A 132 10.31 6.67 -13.84
C LEU A 132 10.60 7.36 -12.51
N ARG A 133 10.16 6.75 -11.42
CA ARG A 133 10.45 7.21 -10.07
C ARG A 133 11.85 6.74 -9.65
N PRO A 134 12.82 7.66 -9.46
CA PRO A 134 14.15 7.29 -9.05
C PRO A 134 14.16 6.60 -7.67
N GLY A 135 15.03 5.61 -7.50
CA GLY A 135 15.22 4.91 -6.23
C GLY A 135 14.14 3.89 -5.86
N ARG A 136 13.15 3.64 -6.74
CA ARG A 136 12.12 2.61 -6.49
C ARG A 136 12.33 1.32 -7.27
N ALA A 137 13.19 1.31 -8.27
CA ALA A 137 13.54 0.08 -8.98
C ALA A 137 14.26 -0.90 -8.04
N TRP A 138 13.91 -2.19 -8.17
CA TRP A 138 14.48 -3.30 -7.38
C TRP A 138 14.25 -3.17 -5.86
N THR A 139 13.25 -2.40 -5.45
CA THR A 139 12.88 -2.29 -4.03
C THR A 139 12.24 -3.59 -3.57
N SER A 140 12.77 -4.17 -2.49
CA SER A 140 12.19 -5.36 -1.87
C SER A 140 10.86 -5.03 -1.22
N LEU A 141 9.86 -5.91 -1.45
CA LEU A 141 8.56 -5.87 -0.78
C LEU A 141 8.50 -6.80 0.44
N ARG A 142 9.64 -7.41 0.82
CA ARG A 142 9.69 -8.24 2.02
C ARG A 142 9.62 -7.36 3.27
N PRO A 143 8.82 -7.76 4.26
CA PRO A 143 8.75 -7.02 5.53
C PRO A 143 10.10 -7.04 6.25
N GLU A 144 10.41 -5.99 6.98
CA GLU A 144 11.55 -5.96 7.88
C GLU A 144 11.29 -6.89 9.07
N ILE A 145 12.20 -7.81 9.35
CA ILE A 145 12.12 -8.67 10.54
C ILE A 145 13.01 -8.06 11.63
N ARG A 146 12.40 -7.51 12.67
CA ARG A 146 13.13 -7.03 13.86
C ARG A 146 13.78 -8.23 14.57
N GLY A 147 15.13 -8.24 14.63
CA GLY A 147 15.89 -9.25 15.38
C GLY A 147 16.87 -10.09 14.59
N LYS A 148 16.85 -10.03 13.25
CA LYS A 148 17.98 -10.53 12.46
C LYS A 148 18.99 -9.40 12.27
N ALA A 149 19.95 -9.28 13.21
CA ALA A 149 21.18 -8.55 12.96
C ALA A 149 21.75 -9.04 11.62
N LYS A 150 22.05 -8.10 10.73
CA LYS A 150 22.86 -8.39 9.54
C LYS A 150 24.20 -8.90 10.06
N HIS A 151 24.38 -10.22 10.10
CA HIS A 151 25.72 -10.79 10.08
C HIS A 151 26.27 -10.50 8.70
N GLY A 152 27.29 -9.63 8.69
CA GLY A 152 28.03 -9.12 7.57
C GLY A 152 28.74 -10.16 6.72
#